data_6e2e2c06e3c7cd7fbfd86918019ab373
#
_entry.id   6e2e2c06e3c7cd7fbfd86918019ab373
#
_cell.length_a   1.000
_cell.length_b   1.000
_cell.length_c   1.000
_cell.angle_alpha   90.00
_cell.angle_beta   90.00
_cell.angle_gamma   90.00
#
_symmetry.space_group_name_H-M   'P 1'
#
loop_
_entity.id
_entity.type
_entity.pdbx_description
1 polymer ?
#
loop_
_entity_poly.entity_id
_entity_poly.type
_entity_poly.pdbx_seq_one_letter_code
_entity_poly.pdbx_strand_id
1 'polypeptide(L)' 'GKSIHNSIALSRQVRANEYIAKQLLIEYPQHTYQSLLHELNQKTLKEFSKNA' A
#
# COMPACT_ATOMS: atom_id res chain seq x y z
N GLY A 1 -10.80 -13.06 -15.04
CA GLY A 1 -11.95 -12.28 -14.61
C GLY A 1 -11.53 -11.02 -13.86
N LYS A 2 -12.52 -10.31 -13.38
CA LYS A 2 -12.30 -9.06 -12.66
C LYS A 2 -11.44 -9.24 -11.42
N SER A 3 -11.63 -10.36 -10.71
CA SER A 3 -10.86 -10.63 -9.50
C SER A 3 -9.36 -10.80 -9.77
N ILE A 4 -9.00 -11.38 -10.93
CA ILE A 4 -7.61 -11.56 -11.30
C ILE A 4 -6.96 -10.20 -11.58
N HIS A 5 -7.65 -9.33 -12.31
CA HIS A 5 -7.14 -7.98 -12.59
C HIS A 5 -6.97 -7.18 -11.33
N ASN A 6 -7.95 -7.26 -10.42
CA ASN A 6 -7.88 -6.54 -9.15
C ASN A 6 -6.72 -7.05 -8.31
N SER A 7 -6.47 -8.37 -8.32
CA SER A 7 -5.36 -8.96 -7.57
C SER A 7 -4.01 -8.48 -8.09
N ILE A 8 -3.85 -8.40 -9.40
CA ILE A 8 -2.61 -7.91 -10.01
C ILE A 8 -2.38 -6.44 -9.67
N ALA A 9 -3.43 -5.62 -9.82
CA ALA A 9 -3.34 -4.20 -9.51
C ALA A 9 -3.03 -3.98 -8.03
N LEU A 10 -3.66 -4.75 -7.14
CA LEU A 10 -3.43 -4.66 -5.71
C LEU A 10 -1.99 -5.04 -5.37
N SER A 11 -1.47 -6.10 -5.97
CA SER A 11 -0.10 -6.54 -5.73
C SER A 11 0.91 -5.47 -6.14
N ARG A 12 0.68 -4.84 -7.28
CA ARG A 12 1.55 -3.76 -7.75
C ARG A 12 1.52 -2.58 -6.80
N GLN A 13 0.33 -2.23 -6.32
CA GLN A 13 0.20 -1.10 -5.40
C GLN A 13 0.84 -1.39 -4.06
N VAL A 14 0.72 -2.62 -3.56
CA VAL A 14 1.36 -3.01 -2.30
C VAL A 14 2.88 -2.90 -2.42
N ARG A 15 3.45 -3.32 -3.54
CA ARG A 15 4.89 -3.19 -3.76
C ARG A 15 5.32 -1.74 -3.84
N ALA A 16 4.52 -0.90 -4.49
CA ALA A 16 4.78 0.54 -4.51
C ALA A 16 4.71 1.12 -3.11
N ASN A 17 3.76 0.65 -2.29
CA ASN A 17 3.64 1.08 -0.90
C ASN A 17 4.89 0.73 -0.09
N GLU A 18 5.47 -0.44 -0.34
CA GLU A 18 6.71 -0.82 0.33
C GLU A 18 7.84 0.17 0.03
N TYR A 19 7.97 0.56 -1.22
CA TYR A 19 8.97 1.55 -1.61
C TYR A 19 8.68 2.90 -0.96
N ILE A 20 7.42 3.34 -1.00
CA ILE A 20 7.01 4.61 -0.40
C ILE A 20 7.27 4.60 1.11
N ALA A 21 6.96 3.50 1.77
CA ALA A 21 7.19 3.38 3.21
C ALA A 21 8.67 3.54 3.56
N LYS A 22 9.56 2.96 2.75
CA LYS A 22 10.99 3.10 2.96
C LYS A 22 11.43 4.55 2.82
N GLN A 23 10.91 5.26 1.83
CA GLN A 23 11.24 6.67 1.61
C GLN A 23 10.71 7.53 2.76
N LEU A 24 9.48 7.27 3.20
CA LEU A 24 8.88 8.00 4.31
C LEU A 24 9.64 7.77 5.61
N LEU A 25 10.17 6.57 5.80
CA LEU A 25 10.93 6.26 7.01
C LEU A 25 12.20 7.11 7.11
N ILE A 26 12.80 7.44 5.97
CA ILE A 26 13.97 8.31 5.95
C ILE A 26 13.59 9.72 6.44
N GLU A 27 12.44 10.22 6.01
CA GLU A 27 11.96 11.56 6.38
C GLU A 27 11.35 11.60 7.78
N TYR A 28 10.73 10.49 8.21
CA TYR A 28 10.03 10.41 9.49
C TYR A 28 10.59 9.24 10.30
N PRO A 29 11.82 9.36 10.82
CA PRO A 29 12.48 8.24 11.51
C PRO A 29 11.82 7.81 12.81
N GLN A 30 10.89 8.62 13.34
CA GLN A 30 10.15 8.28 14.55
C GLN A 30 9.08 7.20 14.30
N HIS A 31 8.73 6.96 13.03
CA HIS A 31 7.78 5.91 12.66
C HIS A 31 8.54 4.61 12.35
N THR A 32 7.81 3.49 12.38
CA THR A 32 8.38 2.22 11.95
C THR A 32 7.96 1.91 10.52
N TYR A 33 8.76 1.10 9.84
CA TYR A 33 8.44 0.67 8.49
C TYR A 33 7.06 -0.01 8.43
N GLN A 34 6.80 -0.89 9.41
CA GLN A 34 5.53 -1.62 9.45
C GLN A 34 4.34 -0.70 9.64
N SER A 35 4.48 0.31 10.49
CA SER A 35 3.42 1.28 10.73
C SER A 35 3.09 2.06 9.46
N LEU A 36 4.10 2.57 8.77
CA LEU A 36 3.92 3.32 7.54
C LEU A 36 3.30 2.45 6.44
N LEU A 37 3.83 1.24 6.30
CA LEU A 37 3.32 0.31 5.30
C LEU A 37 1.86 -0.06 5.58
N HIS A 38 1.53 -0.29 6.84
CA HIS A 38 0.16 -0.61 7.25
C HIS A 38 -0.82 0.49 6.85
N GLU A 39 -0.47 1.74 7.10
CA GLU A 39 -1.33 2.86 6.74
C GLU A 39 -1.51 2.96 5.22
N LEU A 40 -0.44 2.79 4.47
CA LEU A 40 -0.51 2.83 3.02
C LEU A 40 -1.38 1.70 2.48
N ASN A 41 -1.22 0.50 3.03
CA ASN A 41 -2.00 -0.64 2.61
C ASN A 41 -3.48 -0.48 2.97
N GLN A 42 -3.79 0.13 4.11
CA GLN A 42 -5.18 0.41 4.49
C GLN A 42 -5.84 1.36 3.51
N LYS A 43 -5.13 2.40 3.10
CA LYS A 43 -5.64 3.32 2.09
C LYS A 43 -5.89 2.61 0.77
N THR A 44 -4.97 1.75 0.38
CA THR A 44 -5.09 0.98 -0.85
C THR A 44 -6.33 0.09 -0.82
N LEU A 45 -6.54 -0.62 0.29
CA LEU A 45 -7.70 -1.50 0.43
C LEU A 45 -9.01 -0.72 0.37
N LYS A 46 -9.05 0.45 0.98
CA LYS A 46 -10.25 1.30 0.93
C LYS A 46 -10.55 1.74 -0.48
N GLU A 47 -9.53 2.12 -1.24
CA GLU A 47 -9.71 2.54 -2.62
C GLU A 47 -10.22 1.39 -3.49
N PHE A 48 -9.66 0.20 -3.30
CA PHE A 48 -10.10 -0.96 -4.05
C PHE A 48 -11.52 -1.38 -3.67
N SER A 49 -11.90 -1.22 -2.41
CA SER A 49 -13.26 -1.51 -1.95
C SER A 49 -14.28 -0.57 -2.58
N LYS A 50 -13.94 0.71 -2.71
CA LYS A 50 -14.84 1.68 -3.31
C LYS A 50 -15.11 1.37 -4.78
N ASN A 51 -14.13 0.79 -5.45
CA ASN A 51 -14.22 0.49 -6.87
C ASN A 51 -14.73 -0.91 -7.19
N ALA A 52 -15.00 -1.69 -6.16
CA ALA A 52 -15.47 -3.06 -6.32
C ALA A 52 -16.98 -3.19 -6.54
#